data_b1bb659560519fb52bc497eba050b633
#
_entry.id   b1bb659560519fb52bc497eba050b633
#
_cell.length_a   1.000
_cell.length_b   1.000
_cell.length_c   1.000
_cell.angle_alpha   90.00
_cell.angle_beta   90.00
_cell.angle_gamma   90.00
#
_symmetry.space_group_name_H-M   'P 1'
#
loop_
_entity.id
_entity.type
_entity.pdbx_description
1 polymer ?
#
loop_
_entity_poly.entity_id
_entity_poly.type
_entity_poly.pdbx_seq_one_letter_code
_entity_poly.pdbx_strand_id
1 'polypeptide(L)'
;KTKRMEMEEKTASKRRKTLERELEWVRMAPKARQAKGKARLNSYDKLLNEDQKEKEEKLEIFIPNGPRLGNKVIEAKGVAKAYGDKLLFDNLNFMLPPNGIVGVIGPNGAGKTTLFRLIMGLETVDKGTFEVGETVKLAYVDQQHKDIDANKTVYQVISGGNELIRMGGRDINARAYLSRFNFSGADQEKLCGMLSGGERNRL
;
A
#
# COMPACT_ATOMS: atom_id res chain seq x y z
N LYS A 1 -22.40 -4.66 1.45
CA LYS A 1 -21.12 -5.14 0.87
C LYS A 1 -21.31 -6.42 0.07
N THR A 2 -22.02 -7.45 0.54
CA THR A 2 -22.20 -8.76 -0.11
C THR A 2 -22.88 -8.66 -1.50
N LYS A 3 -23.96 -7.92 -1.64
CA LYS A 3 -24.66 -7.74 -2.94
C LYS A 3 -23.79 -7.08 -4.03
N ARG A 4 -22.89 -6.18 -3.66
CA ARG A 4 -21.98 -5.54 -4.60
C ARG A 4 -20.91 -6.53 -5.06
N MET A 5 -20.33 -7.32 -4.18
CA MET A 5 -19.36 -8.37 -4.51
C MET A 5 -19.98 -9.44 -5.41
N GLU A 6 -21.21 -9.88 -5.15
CA GLU A 6 -21.93 -10.82 -6.02
C GLU A 6 -22.21 -10.27 -7.43
N MET A 7 -22.48 -8.96 -7.55
CA MET A 7 -22.66 -8.31 -8.86
C MET A 7 -21.32 -8.19 -9.61
N GLU A 8 -20.25 -7.85 -8.92
CA GLU A 8 -18.89 -7.77 -9.48
C GLU A 8 -18.43 -9.17 -9.94
N GLU A 9 -18.67 -10.21 -9.17
CA GLU A 9 -18.34 -11.59 -9.52
C GLU A 9 -19.14 -12.12 -10.72
N LYS A 10 -20.44 -11.78 -10.80
CA LYS A 10 -21.28 -12.10 -11.97
C LYS A 10 -20.85 -11.36 -13.24
N THR A 11 -20.42 -10.11 -13.12
CA THR A 11 -19.89 -9.33 -14.26
C THR A 11 -18.56 -9.87 -14.74
N ALA A 12 -17.64 -10.20 -13.83
CA ALA A 12 -16.35 -10.84 -14.13
C ALA A 12 -16.55 -12.20 -14.82
N SER A 13 -17.46 -13.04 -14.32
CA SER A 13 -17.80 -14.34 -14.93
C SER A 13 -18.36 -14.21 -16.35
N LYS A 14 -19.27 -13.24 -16.58
CA LYS A 14 -19.80 -12.97 -17.91
C LYS A 14 -18.71 -12.48 -18.87
N ARG A 15 -17.82 -11.60 -18.40
CA ARG A 15 -16.70 -11.07 -19.17
C ARG A 15 -15.75 -12.17 -19.59
N ARG A 16 -15.40 -13.07 -18.67
CA ARG A 16 -14.53 -14.24 -18.94
C ARG A 16 -15.12 -15.16 -20.00
N LYS A 17 -16.41 -15.49 -19.93
CA LYS A 17 -17.10 -16.28 -20.96
C LYS A 17 -17.12 -15.59 -22.32
N THR A 18 -17.22 -14.26 -22.35
CA THR A 18 -17.16 -13.49 -23.60
C THR A 18 -15.75 -13.55 -24.19
N LEU A 19 -14.73 -13.42 -23.38
CA LEU A 19 -13.32 -13.47 -23.76
C LEU A 19 -12.94 -14.86 -24.32
N GLU A 20 -13.39 -15.94 -23.68
CA GLU A 20 -13.21 -17.32 -24.17
C GLU A 20 -13.88 -17.53 -25.54
N ARG A 21 -15.10 -17.03 -25.72
CA ARG A 21 -15.82 -17.12 -27.01
C ARG A 21 -15.13 -16.32 -28.11
N GLU A 22 -14.65 -15.13 -27.80
CA GLU A 22 -13.90 -14.32 -28.77
C GLU A 22 -12.54 -14.94 -29.10
N LEU A 23 -11.88 -15.58 -28.13
CA LEU A 23 -10.64 -16.32 -28.32
C LEU A 23 -10.83 -17.51 -29.28
N GLU A 24 -11.90 -18.29 -29.07
CA GLU A 24 -12.26 -19.39 -29.99
C GLU A 24 -12.48 -18.86 -31.41
N TRP A 25 -13.21 -17.73 -31.54
CA TRP A 25 -13.43 -17.12 -32.86
C TRP A 25 -12.10 -16.63 -33.49
N VAL A 26 -11.17 -16.05 -32.72
CA VAL A 26 -9.85 -15.65 -33.22
C VAL A 26 -9.04 -16.88 -33.69
N ARG A 27 -9.16 -18.01 -32.97
CA ARG A 27 -8.47 -19.28 -33.28
C ARG A 27 -9.05 -20.03 -34.46
N MET A 28 -10.33 -19.84 -34.80
CA MET A 28 -10.91 -20.48 -35.96
C MET A 28 -10.17 -20.13 -37.23
N ALA A 29 -9.74 -21.15 -37.96
CA ALA A 29 -9.00 -21.01 -39.20
C ALA A 29 -9.79 -20.23 -40.27
N PRO A 30 -9.14 -19.45 -41.14
CA PRO A 30 -9.78 -18.57 -42.10
C PRO A 30 -10.31 -19.32 -43.32
N LYS A 31 -11.26 -20.26 -43.15
CA LYS A 31 -11.96 -20.93 -44.28
C LYS A 31 -13.04 -20.05 -44.91
N ALA A 32 -13.38 -18.96 -44.35
CA ALA A 32 -14.19 -17.91 -44.96
C ALA A 32 -13.36 -16.61 -44.91
N ARG A 33 -12.71 -16.29 -45.99
CA ARG A 33 -12.02 -15.04 -46.27
C ARG A 33 -12.99 -13.86 -46.41
N GLN A 34 -13.81 -13.65 -45.42
CA GLN A 34 -14.26 -12.30 -45.10
C GLN A 34 -13.28 -11.80 -44.08
N ALA A 35 -12.61 -10.71 -44.42
CA ALA A 35 -11.63 -10.04 -43.55
C ALA A 35 -12.17 -10.02 -42.12
N LYS A 36 -11.51 -10.72 -41.19
CA LYS A 36 -11.86 -10.66 -39.78
C LYS A 36 -12.00 -9.19 -39.44
N GLY A 37 -13.20 -8.75 -39.15
CA GLY A 37 -13.49 -7.32 -39.05
C GLY A 37 -12.50 -6.67 -38.04
N LYS A 38 -11.70 -5.76 -38.54
CA LYS A 38 -10.65 -5.06 -37.75
C LYS A 38 -11.21 -4.49 -36.44
N ALA A 39 -12.49 -4.10 -36.49
CA ALA A 39 -13.23 -3.65 -35.31
C ALA A 39 -13.39 -4.72 -34.21
N ARG A 40 -13.62 -5.99 -34.60
CA ARG A 40 -13.80 -7.10 -33.63
C ARG A 40 -12.47 -7.54 -33.01
N LEU A 41 -11.40 -7.51 -33.81
CA LEU A 41 -10.04 -7.73 -33.27
C LEU A 41 -9.66 -6.63 -32.29
N ASN A 42 -9.91 -5.38 -32.62
CA ASN A 42 -9.65 -4.26 -31.72
C ASN A 42 -10.49 -4.35 -30.43
N SER A 43 -11.75 -4.85 -30.52
CA SER A 43 -12.58 -5.08 -29.34
C SER A 43 -12.05 -6.21 -28.46
N TYR A 44 -11.53 -7.28 -29.08
CA TYR A 44 -10.87 -8.37 -28.35
C TYR A 44 -9.61 -7.90 -27.63
N ASP A 45 -8.74 -7.16 -28.32
CA ASP A 45 -7.51 -6.60 -27.73
C ASP A 45 -7.83 -5.65 -26.57
N LYS A 46 -8.90 -4.85 -26.71
CA LYS A 46 -9.36 -3.97 -25.65
C LYS A 46 -9.86 -4.75 -24.43
N LEU A 47 -10.67 -5.79 -24.63
CA LEU A 47 -11.15 -6.66 -23.55
C LEU A 47 -10.00 -7.42 -22.86
N LEU A 48 -9.01 -7.88 -23.63
CA LEU A 48 -7.83 -8.55 -23.11
C LEU A 48 -6.99 -7.61 -22.23
N ASN A 49 -6.76 -6.39 -22.71
CA ASN A 49 -6.02 -5.38 -21.96
C ASN A 49 -6.75 -4.93 -20.68
N GLU A 50 -8.08 -4.85 -20.71
CA GLU A 50 -8.89 -4.58 -19.53
C GLU A 50 -8.83 -5.72 -18.51
N ASP A 51 -8.87 -6.99 -18.95
CA ASP A 51 -8.77 -8.18 -18.07
C ASP A 51 -7.37 -8.31 -17.46
N GLN A 52 -6.32 -7.97 -18.21
CA GLN A 52 -4.96 -7.88 -17.69
C GLN A 52 -4.83 -6.78 -16.61
N LYS A 53 -5.40 -5.60 -16.87
CA LYS A 53 -5.42 -4.50 -15.89
C LYS A 53 -6.15 -4.87 -14.60
N GLU A 54 -7.30 -5.54 -14.67
CA GLU A 54 -8.02 -6.03 -13.49
C GLU A 54 -7.22 -7.08 -12.69
N LYS A 55 -6.41 -7.91 -13.36
CA LYS A 55 -5.52 -8.87 -12.68
C LYS A 55 -4.33 -8.20 -12.02
N GLU A 56 -3.81 -7.14 -12.61
CA GLU A 56 -2.70 -6.35 -12.05
C GLU A 56 -3.15 -5.51 -10.84
N GLU A 57 -4.44 -5.18 -10.73
CA GLU A 57 -4.99 -4.37 -9.63
C GLU A 57 -5.22 -5.15 -8.32
N LYS A 58 -5.06 -6.48 -8.28
CA LYS A 58 -5.11 -7.25 -7.03
C LYS A 58 -3.82 -7.07 -6.26
N LEU A 59 -3.81 -6.06 -5.40
CA LEU A 59 -2.73 -5.79 -4.47
C LEU A 59 -2.64 -6.92 -3.43
N GLU A 60 -1.62 -7.75 -3.50
CA GLU A 60 -1.31 -8.75 -2.47
C GLU A 60 -0.23 -8.20 -1.53
N ILE A 61 -0.67 -7.56 -0.45
CA ILE A 61 0.23 -7.10 0.60
C ILE A 61 0.53 -8.29 1.53
N PHE A 62 1.77 -8.76 1.52
CA PHE A 62 2.27 -9.72 2.49
C PHE A 62 3.19 -8.99 3.48
N ILE A 63 2.75 -8.89 4.72
CA ILE A 63 3.55 -8.39 5.84
C ILE A 63 3.95 -9.60 6.68
N PRO A 64 5.26 -9.94 6.75
CA PRO A 64 5.71 -11.03 7.59
C PRO A 64 5.43 -10.71 9.07
N ASN A 65 5.07 -11.74 9.83
CA ASN A 65 4.86 -11.58 11.26
C ASN A 65 6.16 -11.10 11.92
N GLY A 66 6.07 -10.04 12.69
CA GLY A 66 7.15 -9.54 13.54
C GLY A 66 7.35 -10.41 14.78
N PRO A 67 8.38 -10.11 15.60
CA PRO A 67 8.53 -10.74 16.91
C PRO A 67 7.29 -10.42 17.77
N ARG A 68 6.99 -11.35 18.70
CA ARG A 68 5.86 -11.17 19.61
C ARG A 68 6.07 -9.89 20.42
N LEU A 69 5.07 -9.00 20.39
CA LEU A 69 5.06 -7.80 21.22
C LEU A 69 4.83 -8.21 22.69
N GLY A 70 5.51 -7.53 23.61
CA GLY A 70 5.26 -7.65 25.04
C GLY A 70 3.86 -7.13 25.43
N ASN A 71 3.54 -7.20 26.71
CA ASN A 71 2.23 -6.73 27.22
C ASN A 71 2.08 -5.20 27.13
N LYS A 72 3.18 -4.44 27.11
CA LYS A 72 3.21 -2.99 26.89
C LYS A 72 3.68 -2.70 25.49
N VAL A 73 2.84 -2.05 24.70
CA VAL A 73 3.19 -1.59 23.36
C VAL A 73 3.54 -0.11 23.40
N ILE A 74 2.56 0.74 23.67
CA ILE A 74 2.75 2.17 23.90
C ILE A 74 1.81 2.57 25.03
N GLU A 75 2.33 3.26 26.02
CA GLU A 75 1.57 3.79 27.14
C GLU A 75 1.83 5.30 27.26
N ALA A 76 0.76 6.08 27.30
CA ALA A 76 0.78 7.52 27.56
C ALA A 76 0.27 7.79 28.96
N LYS A 77 1.01 8.55 29.78
CA LYS A 77 0.68 8.90 31.16
C LYS A 77 0.70 10.39 31.33
N GLY A 78 -0.49 10.99 31.52
CA GLY A 78 -0.65 12.40 31.81
C GLY A 78 -0.03 13.34 30.79
N VAL A 79 -0.01 12.95 29.52
CA VAL A 79 0.68 13.68 28.47
C VAL A 79 -0.03 14.98 28.15
N ALA A 80 0.70 16.08 28.15
CA ALA A 80 0.22 17.38 27.71
C ALA A 80 1.18 17.97 26.65
N LYS A 81 0.60 18.70 25.69
CA LYS A 81 1.31 19.42 24.65
C LYS A 81 0.58 20.68 24.24
N ALA A 82 1.31 21.79 24.20
CA ALA A 82 0.86 23.07 23.69
C ALA A 82 1.89 23.68 22.74
N TYR A 83 1.45 24.57 21.87
CA TYR A 83 2.32 25.44 21.06
C TYR A 83 1.90 26.90 21.31
N GLY A 84 2.74 27.62 22.04
CA GLY A 84 2.39 28.96 22.52
C GLY A 84 1.09 28.89 23.34
N ASP A 85 0.10 29.68 22.97
CA ASP A 85 -1.19 29.74 23.66
C ASP A 85 -2.18 28.64 23.23
N LYS A 86 -1.81 27.83 22.24
CA LYS A 86 -2.65 26.76 21.72
C LYS A 86 -2.40 25.46 22.40
N LEU A 87 -3.28 25.10 23.34
CA LEU A 87 -3.30 23.75 23.93
C LEU A 87 -3.83 22.74 22.90
N LEU A 88 -3.08 21.68 22.64
CA LEU A 88 -3.51 20.57 21.76
C LEU A 88 -4.23 19.48 22.55
N PHE A 89 -3.62 19.04 23.64
CA PHE A 89 -4.20 18.07 24.57
C PHE A 89 -3.54 18.23 25.95
N ASP A 90 -4.31 17.90 26.97
CA ASP A 90 -3.92 17.92 28.37
C ASP A 90 -4.33 16.63 29.05
N ASN A 91 -3.48 16.12 29.95
CA ASN A 91 -3.71 14.89 30.70
C ASN A 91 -4.16 13.69 29.84
N LEU A 92 -3.55 13.53 28.66
CA LEU A 92 -3.85 12.42 27.77
C LEU A 92 -3.30 11.12 28.34
N ASN A 93 -4.18 10.15 28.56
CA ASN A 93 -3.85 8.83 29.07
C ASN A 93 -4.44 7.77 28.14
N PHE A 94 -3.59 6.88 27.64
CA PHE A 94 -4.03 5.71 26.90
C PHE A 94 -2.97 4.62 26.89
N MET A 95 -3.38 3.41 26.59
CA MET A 95 -2.50 2.27 26.35
C MET A 95 -2.90 1.60 25.05
N LEU A 96 -1.92 1.43 24.16
CA LEU A 96 -2.12 0.67 22.91
C LEU A 96 -1.97 -0.82 23.22
N PRO A 97 -3.02 -1.63 23.00
CA PRO A 97 -2.94 -3.06 23.24
C PRO A 97 -2.09 -3.76 22.18
N PRO A 98 -1.45 -4.89 22.49
CA PRO A 98 -0.77 -5.71 21.50
C PRO A 98 -1.78 -6.19 20.44
N ASN A 99 -1.38 -6.15 19.17
CA ASN A 99 -2.22 -6.47 18.01
C ASN A 99 -3.49 -5.61 17.86
N GLY A 100 -3.59 -4.50 18.58
CA GLY A 100 -4.70 -3.57 18.45
C GLY A 100 -4.51 -2.57 17.31
N ILE A 101 -5.62 -2.07 16.78
CA ILE A 101 -5.66 -0.95 15.85
C ILE A 101 -6.37 0.21 16.53
N VAL A 102 -5.70 1.35 16.60
CA VAL A 102 -6.26 2.59 17.17
C VAL A 102 -6.35 3.66 16.09
N GLY A 103 -7.56 4.17 15.89
CA GLY A 103 -7.83 5.30 15.01
C GLY A 103 -7.78 6.63 15.74
N VAL A 104 -6.97 7.59 15.26
CA VAL A 104 -6.91 8.96 15.78
C VAL A 104 -7.71 9.85 14.84
N ILE A 105 -8.86 10.35 15.33
CA ILE A 105 -9.81 11.14 14.56
C ILE A 105 -9.90 12.55 15.16
N GLY A 106 -10.02 13.55 14.31
CA GLY A 106 -10.19 14.95 14.72
C GLY A 106 -10.03 15.93 13.55
N PRO A 107 -10.41 17.20 13.73
CA PRO A 107 -10.26 18.24 12.71
C PRO A 107 -8.78 18.52 12.38
N ASN A 108 -8.56 19.29 11.32
CA ASN A 108 -7.21 19.74 10.99
C ASN A 108 -6.69 20.69 12.09
N GLY A 109 -5.42 20.53 12.45
CA GLY A 109 -4.80 21.29 13.53
C GLY A 109 -5.15 20.84 14.95
N ALA A 110 -5.85 19.70 15.13
CA ALA A 110 -6.15 19.13 16.44
C ALA A 110 -4.96 18.45 17.14
N GLY A 111 -3.80 18.41 16.49
CA GLY A 111 -2.61 17.80 17.09
C GLY A 111 -2.35 16.34 16.73
N LYS A 112 -3.10 15.75 15.78
CA LYS A 112 -2.92 14.34 15.38
C LYS A 112 -1.48 14.01 14.96
N THR A 113 -0.92 14.80 14.07
CA THR A 113 0.47 14.63 13.62
C THR A 113 1.47 14.86 14.76
N THR A 114 1.19 15.82 15.63
CA THR A 114 2.03 16.08 16.80
C THR A 114 2.04 14.88 17.75
N LEU A 115 0.89 14.25 17.98
CA LEU A 115 0.80 13.03 18.79
C LEU A 115 1.68 11.91 18.24
N PHE A 116 1.67 11.66 16.93
CA PHE A 116 2.55 10.67 16.30
C PHE A 116 4.02 11.04 16.42
N ARG A 117 4.36 12.32 16.27
CA ARG A 117 5.75 12.79 16.42
C ARG A 117 6.28 12.64 17.86
N LEU A 118 5.41 12.85 18.86
CA LEU A 118 5.73 12.61 20.27
C LEU A 118 5.96 11.13 20.55
N ILE A 119 5.11 10.25 20.01
CA ILE A 119 5.28 8.78 20.13
C ILE A 119 6.59 8.32 19.49
N MET A 120 6.97 8.92 18.37
CA MET A 120 8.23 8.63 17.67
C MET A 120 9.46 9.25 18.33
N GLY A 121 9.28 10.07 19.37
CA GLY A 121 10.39 10.80 20.00
C GLY A 121 10.98 11.91 19.13
N LEU A 122 10.28 12.32 18.07
CA LEU A 122 10.68 13.44 17.19
C LEU A 122 10.36 14.80 17.79
N GLU A 123 9.51 14.84 18.81
CA GLU A 123 9.17 16.02 19.61
C GLU A 123 9.14 15.64 21.11
N THR A 124 9.24 16.64 21.97
CA THR A 124 9.19 16.47 23.42
C THR A 124 7.81 16.82 23.95
N VAL A 125 7.36 16.09 24.97
CA VAL A 125 6.14 16.41 25.73
C VAL A 125 6.39 17.59 26.68
N ASP A 126 5.39 18.38 26.95
CA ASP A 126 5.46 19.47 27.95
C ASP A 126 5.22 18.91 29.36
N LYS A 127 4.33 17.89 29.49
CA LYS A 127 4.10 17.14 30.71
C LYS A 127 3.83 15.68 30.40
N GLY A 128 4.02 14.82 31.39
CA GLY A 128 3.77 13.39 31.28
C GLY A 128 4.86 12.64 30.55
N THR A 129 4.60 11.39 30.19
CA THR A 129 5.56 10.49 29.55
C THR A 129 4.91 9.57 28.55
N PHE A 130 5.66 9.20 27.49
CA PHE A 130 5.35 8.06 26.65
C PHE A 130 6.32 6.94 26.98
N GLU A 131 5.77 5.76 27.24
CA GLU A 131 6.55 4.53 27.41
C GLU A 131 6.32 3.63 26.21
N VAL A 132 7.39 3.29 25.50
CA VAL A 132 7.38 2.33 24.39
C VAL A 132 7.99 1.02 24.88
N GLY A 133 7.33 -0.09 24.63
CA GLY A 133 7.79 -1.41 25.04
C GLY A 133 9.14 -1.77 24.40
N GLU A 134 10.04 -2.42 25.15
CA GLU A 134 11.40 -2.76 24.71
C GLU A 134 11.45 -3.60 23.42
N THR A 135 10.42 -4.41 23.19
CA THR A 135 10.31 -5.26 21.99
C THR A 135 9.66 -4.56 20.80
N VAL A 136 9.20 -3.32 20.97
CA VAL A 136 8.47 -2.57 19.95
C VAL A 136 9.44 -1.83 19.04
N LYS A 137 9.33 -2.05 17.75
CA LYS A 137 9.98 -1.25 16.73
C LYS A 137 8.95 -0.32 16.11
N LEU A 138 9.13 0.97 16.33
CA LEU A 138 8.27 2.00 15.74
C LEU A 138 8.64 2.22 14.28
N ALA A 139 7.64 2.27 13.41
CA ALA A 139 7.77 2.74 12.04
C ALA A 139 6.74 3.85 11.81
N TYR A 140 7.12 4.87 11.09
CA TYR A 140 6.29 6.01 10.79
C TYR A 140 6.22 6.26 9.30
N VAL A 141 5.02 6.39 8.78
CA VAL A 141 4.79 6.75 7.38
C VAL A 141 4.24 8.17 7.34
N ASP A 142 5.01 9.08 6.79
CA ASP A 142 4.60 10.47 6.60
C ASP A 142 3.81 10.65 5.30
N GLN A 143 2.83 11.55 5.31
CA GLN A 143 2.07 11.91 4.11
C GLN A 143 2.92 12.60 3.03
N GLN A 144 4.05 13.19 3.42
CA GLN A 144 4.94 13.92 2.49
C GLN A 144 6.01 13.02 1.85
N HIS A 145 6.16 11.76 2.31
CA HIS A 145 7.14 10.80 1.78
C HIS A 145 8.55 11.38 1.59
N LYS A 146 9.02 12.18 2.56
CA LYS A 146 10.33 12.87 2.50
C LYS A 146 11.50 11.90 2.46
N ASP A 147 11.30 10.70 2.94
CA ASP A 147 12.34 9.66 3.00
C ASP A 147 12.59 8.98 1.65
N ILE A 148 11.73 9.22 0.66
CA ILE A 148 11.89 8.65 -0.69
C ILE A 148 12.78 9.57 -1.52
N ASP A 149 13.97 9.09 -1.88
CA ASP A 149 14.88 9.80 -2.78
C ASP A 149 14.30 9.85 -4.21
N ALA A 150 13.95 11.06 -4.65
CA ALA A 150 13.34 11.31 -5.96
C ALA A 150 14.23 10.89 -7.15
N ASN A 151 15.55 10.82 -6.95
CA ASN A 151 16.52 10.48 -7.99
C ASN A 151 16.82 8.98 -8.11
N LYS A 152 16.30 8.17 -7.19
CA LYS A 152 16.42 6.71 -7.24
C LYS A 152 15.23 6.09 -7.94
N THR A 153 15.46 4.93 -8.57
CA THR A 153 14.37 4.14 -9.12
C THR A 153 13.59 3.44 -7.99
N VAL A 154 12.36 3.06 -8.27
CA VAL A 154 11.52 2.25 -7.37
C VAL A 154 12.29 1.01 -6.90
N TYR A 155 12.95 0.33 -7.83
CA TYR A 155 13.79 -0.83 -7.53
C TYR A 155 14.92 -0.49 -6.56
N GLN A 156 15.65 0.59 -6.79
CA GLN A 156 16.77 1.01 -5.95
C GLN A 156 16.34 1.42 -4.53
N VAL A 157 15.18 2.06 -4.39
CA VAL A 157 14.67 2.47 -3.08
C VAL A 157 14.35 1.25 -2.21
N ILE A 158 13.71 0.23 -2.78
CA ILE A 158 13.29 -0.96 -2.02
C ILE A 158 14.44 -1.96 -1.81
N SER A 159 15.27 -2.17 -2.83
CA SER A 159 16.30 -3.21 -2.80
C SER A 159 17.68 -2.71 -2.39
N GLY A 160 17.89 -1.39 -2.36
CA GLY A 160 19.24 -0.83 -2.26
C GLY A 160 20.14 -1.21 -3.43
N GLY A 161 19.54 -1.64 -4.57
CA GLY A 161 20.27 -2.16 -5.75
C GLY A 161 20.56 -3.66 -5.69
N ASN A 162 20.15 -4.37 -4.64
CA ASN A 162 20.37 -5.82 -4.50
C ASN A 162 19.23 -6.60 -5.16
N GLU A 163 19.54 -7.77 -5.71
CA GLU A 163 18.54 -8.66 -6.31
C GLU A 163 17.64 -9.31 -5.25
N LEU A 164 18.21 -9.60 -4.09
CA LEU A 164 17.51 -10.22 -2.96
C LEU A 164 17.38 -9.22 -1.80
N ILE A 165 16.21 -9.17 -1.22
CA ILE A 165 15.91 -8.44 0.01
C ILE A 165 15.58 -9.41 1.14
N ARG A 166 16.12 -9.17 2.32
CA ARG A 166 15.86 -10.00 3.49
C ARG A 166 14.63 -9.53 4.25
N MET A 167 13.61 -10.38 4.29
CA MET A 167 12.34 -10.07 4.93
C MET A 167 11.84 -11.25 5.76
N GLY A 168 11.60 -11.02 7.06
CA GLY A 168 11.13 -12.08 7.96
C GLY A 168 12.06 -13.29 8.05
N GLY A 169 13.39 -13.08 7.88
CA GLY A 169 14.40 -14.15 7.90
C GLY A 169 14.52 -14.94 6.59
N ARG A 170 13.82 -14.54 5.53
CA ARG A 170 13.88 -15.16 4.20
C ARG A 170 14.41 -14.16 3.18
N ASP A 171 15.16 -14.66 2.20
CA ASP A 171 15.59 -13.89 1.07
C ASP A 171 14.50 -13.94 -0.03
N ILE A 172 14.05 -12.79 -0.46
CA ILE A 172 12.96 -12.62 -1.43
C ILE A 172 13.51 -11.83 -2.62
N ASN A 173 13.18 -12.25 -3.84
CA ASN A 173 13.54 -11.48 -5.02
C ASN A 173 12.82 -10.11 -5.01
N ALA A 174 13.59 -9.03 -5.09
CA ALA A 174 13.11 -7.66 -4.97
C ALA A 174 12.10 -7.29 -6.08
N ARG A 175 12.35 -7.75 -7.31
CA ARG A 175 11.44 -7.49 -8.45
C ARG A 175 10.11 -8.20 -8.29
N ALA A 176 10.13 -9.46 -7.85
CA ALA A 176 8.93 -10.22 -7.55
C ALA A 176 8.13 -9.60 -6.39
N TYR A 177 8.82 -9.07 -5.39
CA TYR A 177 8.20 -8.34 -4.29
C TYR A 177 7.50 -7.08 -4.78
N LEU A 178 8.16 -6.24 -5.57
CA LEU A 178 7.60 -5.02 -6.14
C LEU A 178 6.40 -5.29 -7.04
N SER A 179 6.40 -6.39 -7.80
CA SER A 179 5.25 -6.77 -8.63
C SER A 179 3.98 -7.02 -7.82
N ARG A 180 4.09 -7.45 -6.56
CA ARG A 180 2.93 -7.61 -5.65
C ARG A 180 2.29 -6.29 -5.25
N PHE A 181 3.02 -5.18 -5.36
CA PHE A 181 2.55 -3.82 -5.13
C PHE A 181 2.17 -3.10 -6.42
N ASN A 182 1.91 -3.86 -7.49
CA ASN A 182 1.54 -3.34 -8.80
C ASN A 182 2.59 -2.42 -9.43
N PHE A 183 3.88 -2.68 -9.16
CA PHE A 183 4.98 -2.13 -9.93
C PHE A 183 5.41 -3.16 -10.97
N SER A 184 4.98 -2.97 -12.22
CA SER A 184 5.40 -3.80 -13.35
C SER A 184 6.89 -3.65 -13.63
N GLY A 185 7.48 -4.50 -14.48
CA GLY A 185 8.90 -4.42 -14.80
C GLY A 185 9.37 -3.02 -15.23
N ALA A 186 8.59 -2.33 -16.05
CA ALA A 186 8.88 -0.96 -16.49
C ALA A 186 8.72 0.08 -15.37
N ASP A 187 7.74 -0.12 -14.48
CA ASP A 187 7.48 0.81 -13.37
C ASP A 187 8.57 0.74 -12.30
N GLN A 188 9.23 -0.42 -12.17
CA GLN A 188 10.35 -0.61 -11.24
C GLN A 188 11.57 0.23 -11.59
N GLU A 189 11.73 0.57 -12.86
CA GLU A 189 12.83 1.41 -13.36
C GLU A 189 12.49 2.91 -13.39
N LYS A 190 11.25 3.29 -13.08
CA LYS A 190 10.86 4.69 -12.97
C LYS A 190 11.56 5.36 -11.79
N LEU A 191 11.96 6.62 -11.99
CA LEU A 191 12.45 7.46 -10.89
C LEU A 191 11.31 7.79 -9.93
N CYS A 192 11.57 7.73 -8.63
CA CYS A 192 10.56 7.98 -7.60
C CYS A 192 9.96 9.39 -7.68
N GLY A 193 10.71 10.37 -8.20
CA GLY A 193 10.21 11.72 -8.47
C GLY A 193 9.11 11.79 -9.52
N MET A 194 9.03 10.80 -10.42
CA MET A 194 8.01 10.74 -11.50
C MET A 194 6.75 9.96 -11.10
N LEU A 195 6.72 9.38 -9.91
CA LEU A 195 5.58 8.60 -9.44
C LEU A 195 4.39 9.49 -9.12
N SER A 196 3.20 9.02 -9.49
CA SER A 196 1.93 9.59 -9.03
C SER A 196 1.81 9.49 -7.51
N GLY A 197 0.91 10.30 -6.91
CA GLY A 197 0.66 10.22 -5.47
C GLY A 197 0.24 8.82 -5.00
N GLY A 198 -0.59 8.12 -5.79
CA GLY A 198 -1.01 6.74 -5.49
C GLY A 198 0.12 5.71 -5.61
N GLU A 199 1.02 5.85 -6.58
CA GLU A 199 2.21 5.01 -6.71
C GLU A 199 3.18 5.25 -5.56
N ARG A 200 3.38 6.51 -5.18
CA ARG A 200 4.24 6.90 -4.06
C ARG A 200 3.74 6.37 -2.72
N ASN A 201 2.42 6.32 -2.53
CA ASN A 201 1.81 5.73 -1.33
C ASN A 201 1.95 4.21 -1.25
N ARG A 202 2.19 3.52 -2.38
CA ARG A 202 2.42 2.07 -2.41
C ARG A 202 3.90 1.69 -2.25
N LEU A 203 4.80 2.62 -2.49
CA LEU A 203 6.24 2.48 -2.33
C LEU A 203 6.65 2.61 -0.87
#